data_6c29c9f830b685a468e46437a6726201
#
_entry.id   6c29c9f830b685a468e46437a6726201
#
_cell.length_a   1.000
_cell.length_b   1.000
_cell.length_c   1.000
_cell.angle_alpha   90.00
_cell.angle_beta   90.00
_cell.angle_gamma   90.00
#
_symmetry.space_group_name_H-M   'P 1'
#
loop_
_entity.id
_entity.type
_entity.pdbx_description
1 polymer ?
#
loop_
_entity_poly.entity_id
_entity_poly.type
_entity_poly.pdbx_seq_one_letter_code
_entity_poly.pdbx_strand_id
1 'polypeptide(L)'
;MLAPQKIHNLLRLSPQARCDYLIRKVADFQVIWGLFADGWASAGAAQASAIPFWPEADFAALCAHGPWQGFQPKPIELTHFLSHWLPGMQRDATLCLVFADAHGQGLLLPPESLLQSLTDELDQYQ
;
A
#
# COMPACT_ATOMS: atom_id res chain seq x y z
N MET A 1 -3.79 8.39 -15.65
CA MET A 1 -3.63 9.42 -14.60
C MET A 1 -4.98 9.75 -13.99
N LEU A 2 -5.02 9.86 -12.67
CA LEU A 2 -6.26 10.18 -11.97
C LEU A 2 -6.56 11.67 -12.03
N ALA A 3 -7.85 12.01 -12.09
CA ALA A 3 -8.27 13.40 -12.04
C ALA A 3 -7.90 14.02 -10.67
N PRO A 4 -7.46 15.28 -10.63
CA PRO A 4 -7.10 15.92 -9.36
C PRO A 4 -8.22 15.90 -8.32
N GLN A 5 -9.48 16.03 -8.76
CA GLN A 5 -10.62 16.02 -7.85
C GLN A 5 -10.77 14.65 -7.18
N LYS A 6 -10.57 13.56 -7.93
CA LYS A 6 -10.64 12.22 -7.37
C LYS A 6 -9.54 12.00 -6.34
N ILE A 7 -8.32 12.44 -6.64
CA ILE A 7 -7.19 12.34 -5.70
C ILE A 7 -7.54 13.08 -4.41
N HIS A 8 -8.02 14.31 -4.52
CA HIS A 8 -8.38 15.13 -3.37
C HIS A 8 -9.44 14.46 -2.52
N ASN A 9 -10.49 13.94 -3.16
CA ASN A 9 -11.60 13.30 -2.45
C ASN A 9 -11.14 12.05 -1.69
N LEU A 10 -10.29 11.23 -2.30
CA LEU A 10 -9.80 10.01 -1.65
C LEU A 10 -8.87 10.32 -0.48
N LEU A 11 -8.03 11.35 -0.60
CA LEU A 11 -7.12 11.70 0.48
C LEU A 11 -7.83 12.30 1.68
N ARG A 12 -9.07 12.76 1.51
CA ARG A 12 -9.88 13.25 2.63
C ARG A 12 -10.56 12.14 3.43
N LEU A 13 -10.55 10.92 2.93
CA LEU A 13 -11.13 9.79 3.66
C LEU A 13 -10.28 9.45 4.88
N SER A 14 -10.92 8.79 5.86
CA SER A 14 -10.19 8.26 7.01
C SER A 14 -9.19 7.20 6.56
N PRO A 15 -8.14 6.90 7.36
CA PRO A 15 -7.23 5.81 7.02
C PRO A 15 -7.94 4.48 6.79
N GLN A 16 -8.98 4.17 7.57
CA GLN A 16 -9.73 2.92 7.35
C GLN A 16 -10.47 2.94 6.02
N ALA A 17 -11.09 4.05 5.66
CA ALA A 17 -11.83 4.15 4.40
C ALA A 17 -10.85 4.10 3.21
N ARG A 18 -9.67 4.69 3.34
CA ARG A 18 -8.63 4.58 2.30
C ARG A 18 -8.17 3.13 2.16
N CYS A 19 -8.01 2.41 3.26
CA CYS A 19 -7.66 0.99 3.23
C CYS A 19 -8.72 0.18 2.48
N ASP A 20 -10.00 0.43 2.76
CA ASP A 20 -11.10 -0.24 2.07
C ASP A 20 -11.06 0.02 0.57
N TYR A 21 -10.77 1.25 0.17
CA TYR A 21 -10.60 1.59 -1.24
C TYR A 21 -9.44 0.81 -1.86
N LEU A 22 -8.30 0.77 -1.18
CA LEU A 22 -7.12 0.05 -1.67
C LEU A 22 -7.45 -1.42 -1.90
N ILE A 23 -8.12 -2.05 -0.95
CA ILE A 23 -8.43 -3.48 -1.06
C ILE A 23 -9.28 -3.76 -2.30
N ARG A 24 -10.31 -2.96 -2.53
CA ARG A 24 -11.16 -3.13 -3.71
C ARG A 24 -10.40 -2.88 -5.02
N LYS A 25 -9.62 -1.80 -5.06
CA LYS A 25 -8.89 -1.41 -6.27
C LYS A 25 -7.80 -2.42 -6.62
N VAL A 26 -7.05 -2.89 -5.61
CA VAL A 26 -5.98 -3.86 -5.81
C VAL A 26 -6.57 -5.21 -6.27
N ALA A 27 -7.67 -5.65 -5.68
CA ALA A 27 -8.32 -6.88 -6.11
C ALA A 27 -8.83 -6.79 -7.56
N ASP A 28 -9.34 -5.60 -7.93
CA ASP A 28 -9.90 -5.39 -9.27
C ASP A 28 -8.80 -5.37 -10.35
N PHE A 29 -7.73 -4.62 -10.11
CA PHE A 29 -6.66 -4.44 -11.10
C PHE A 29 -5.51 -5.43 -10.98
N GLN A 30 -5.47 -6.25 -9.94
CA GLN A 30 -4.47 -7.28 -9.73
C GLN A 30 -3.06 -6.72 -9.57
N VAL A 31 -2.94 -5.50 -9.06
CA VAL A 31 -1.66 -4.85 -8.85
C VAL A 31 -1.72 -3.97 -7.61
N ILE A 32 -0.63 -3.92 -6.86
CA ILE A 32 -0.44 -3.01 -5.74
C ILE A 32 0.86 -2.24 -5.98
N TRP A 33 0.96 -1.01 -5.48
CA TRP A 33 2.08 -0.12 -5.77
C TRP A 33 2.91 0.15 -4.53
N GLY A 34 4.24 0.13 -4.71
CA GLY A 34 5.18 0.59 -3.71
C GLY A 34 6.05 1.71 -4.26
N LEU A 35 7.03 2.16 -3.49
CA LEU A 35 8.05 3.10 -3.93
C LEU A 35 9.40 2.38 -3.93
N PHE A 36 10.19 2.61 -4.96
CA PHE A 36 11.44 1.89 -5.16
C PHE A 36 12.56 2.83 -5.63
N ALA A 37 13.76 2.64 -5.05
CA ALA A 37 15.01 3.29 -5.49
C ALA A 37 16.15 2.45 -4.91
N ASP A 38 16.77 1.57 -5.70
CA ASP A 38 17.76 0.59 -5.24
C ASP A 38 17.24 -0.38 -4.16
N GLY A 39 16.03 -0.20 -3.71
CA GLY A 39 15.33 -1.01 -2.71
C GLY A 39 13.97 -0.41 -2.46
N TRP A 40 13.11 -1.15 -1.80
CA TRP A 40 11.75 -0.69 -1.51
C TRP A 40 11.76 0.30 -0.36
N ALA A 41 10.89 1.30 -0.44
CA ALA A 41 10.71 2.27 0.64
C ALA A 41 10.24 1.56 1.91
N SER A 42 10.74 2.05 3.05
CA SER A 42 10.28 1.58 4.35
C SER A 42 10.11 2.76 5.28
N ALA A 43 9.22 2.61 6.25
CA ALA A 43 9.01 3.57 7.31
C ALA A 43 9.48 2.92 8.61
N GLY A 44 10.40 3.59 9.32
CA GLY A 44 10.86 3.10 10.61
C GLY A 44 10.02 3.71 11.72
N ALA A 45 9.36 2.87 12.50
CA ALA A 45 8.85 3.27 13.80
C ALA A 45 9.77 2.69 14.85
N ALA A 46 9.74 3.24 16.07
CA ALA A 46 10.74 2.94 17.10
C ALA A 46 10.87 1.44 17.41
N GLN A 47 9.87 0.61 17.12
CA GLN A 47 9.85 -0.81 17.50
C GLN A 47 9.45 -1.73 16.36
N ALA A 48 9.18 -1.19 15.17
CA ALA A 48 8.79 -2.00 14.03
C ALA A 48 9.08 -1.26 12.76
N SER A 49 9.45 -1.99 11.71
CA SER A 49 9.53 -1.42 10.38
C SER A 49 8.21 -1.66 9.65
N ALA A 50 7.89 -0.79 8.71
CA ALA A 50 6.71 -0.92 7.87
C ALA A 50 7.10 -0.63 6.43
N ILE A 51 6.40 -1.28 5.49
CA ILE A 51 6.55 -1.00 4.08
C ILE A 51 5.24 -0.37 3.59
N PRO A 52 5.31 0.80 2.92
CA PRO A 52 4.12 1.48 2.44
C PRO A 52 3.64 0.93 1.11
N PHE A 53 2.32 0.86 0.94
CA PHE A 53 1.68 0.41 -0.30
C PHE A 53 0.50 1.30 -0.65
N TRP A 54 0.26 1.45 -1.95
CA TRP A 54 -0.80 2.30 -2.49
C TRP A 54 -1.59 1.56 -3.56
N PRO A 55 -2.86 1.96 -3.80
CA PRO A 55 -3.67 1.31 -4.83
C PRO A 55 -3.32 1.73 -6.26
N GLU A 56 -2.69 2.90 -6.42
CA GLU A 56 -2.38 3.45 -7.73
C GLU A 56 -1.10 4.25 -7.69
N ALA A 57 -0.40 4.32 -8.83
CA ALA A 57 0.89 5.01 -8.92
C ALA A 57 0.81 6.48 -8.52
N ASP A 58 -0.32 7.14 -8.82
CA ASP A 58 -0.49 8.57 -8.53
C ASP A 58 -0.37 8.85 -7.03
N PHE A 59 -0.94 8.00 -6.20
CA PHE A 59 -0.87 8.18 -4.74
C PHE A 59 0.53 7.88 -4.20
N ALA A 60 1.20 6.87 -4.74
CA ALA A 60 2.58 6.59 -4.36
C ALA A 60 3.48 7.77 -4.70
N ALA A 61 3.31 8.35 -5.90
CA ALA A 61 4.11 9.48 -6.33
C ALA A 61 3.97 10.69 -5.42
N LEU A 62 2.78 10.92 -4.86
CA LEU A 62 2.55 12.02 -3.93
C LEU A 62 3.34 11.87 -2.64
N CYS A 63 3.75 10.66 -2.29
CA CYS A 63 4.51 10.38 -1.08
C CYS A 63 6.01 10.31 -1.32
N ALA A 64 6.46 10.49 -2.57
CA ALA A 64 7.88 10.41 -2.92
C ALA A 64 8.60 11.72 -2.63
N HIS A 65 8.58 12.11 -1.36
CA HIS A 65 9.28 13.32 -0.89
C HIS A 65 9.81 13.04 0.53
N GLY A 66 10.55 14.00 1.09
CA GLY A 66 11.14 13.81 2.41
C GLY A 66 12.04 12.58 2.42
N PRO A 67 11.83 11.63 3.35
CA PRO A 67 12.66 10.41 3.42
C PRO A 67 12.61 9.57 2.15
N TRP A 68 11.55 9.71 1.33
CA TRP A 68 11.36 8.93 0.12
C TRP A 68 11.60 9.76 -1.15
N GLN A 69 12.26 10.90 -1.04
CA GLN A 69 12.61 11.71 -2.20
C GLN A 69 13.51 10.89 -3.14
N GLY A 70 13.20 10.93 -4.43
CA GLY A 70 13.95 10.16 -5.42
C GLY A 70 13.41 8.76 -5.67
N PHE A 71 12.49 8.27 -4.82
CA PHE A 71 11.84 6.99 -5.07
C PHE A 71 10.79 7.13 -6.16
N GLN A 72 10.56 6.03 -6.87
CA GLN A 72 9.59 5.97 -7.98
C GLN A 72 8.52 4.94 -7.69
N PRO A 73 7.26 5.19 -8.09
CA PRO A 73 6.23 4.16 -7.99
C PRO A 73 6.63 2.92 -8.78
N LYS A 74 6.45 1.76 -8.18
CA LYS A 74 6.75 0.50 -8.84
C LYS A 74 5.63 -0.49 -8.55
N PRO A 75 5.06 -1.13 -9.60
CA PRO A 75 3.96 -2.08 -9.43
C PRO A 75 4.46 -3.42 -8.92
N ILE A 76 3.61 -4.06 -8.13
CA ILE A 76 3.83 -5.43 -7.65
C ILE A 76 2.60 -6.23 -8.08
N GLU A 77 2.80 -7.32 -8.81
CA GLU A 77 1.70 -8.17 -9.22
C GLU A 77 1.04 -8.79 -7.98
N LEU A 78 -0.28 -8.78 -7.95
CA LEU A 78 -1.03 -9.21 -6.77
C LEU A 78 -0.72 -10.66 -6.37
N THR A 79 -0.65 -11.57 -7.33
CA THR A 79 -0.33 -12.97 -7.02
C THR A 79 1.01 -13.10 -6.31
N HIS A 80 2.02 -12.37 -6.78
CA HIS A 80 3.34 -12.38 -6.15
C HIS A 80 3.28 -11.72 -4.77
N PHE A 81 2.51 -10.64 -4.62
CA PHE A 81 2.35 -9.97 -3.35
C PHE A 81 1.77 -10.91 -2.29
N LEU A 82 0.71 -11.64 -2.66
CA LEU A 82 0.04 -12.55 -1.73
C LEU A 82 0.89 -13.77 -1.39
N SER A 83 1.66 -14.30 -2.35
CA SER A 83 2.38 -15.55 -2.16
C SER A 83 3.78 -15.39 -1.62
N HIS A 84 4.43 -14.23 -1.82
CA HIS A 84 5.83 -14.00 -1.44
C HIS A 84 6.00 -12.83 -0.48
N TRP A 85 5.40 -11.67 -0.82
CA TRP A 85 5.60 -10.46 -0.03
C TRP A 85 5.01 -10.57 1.37
N LEU A 86 3.71 -10.87 1.45
CA LEU A 86 3.05 -10.89 2.75
C LEU A 86 3.56 -12.00 3.65
N PRO A 87 3.77 -13.24 3.16
CA PRO A 87 4.39 -14.26 4.02
C PRO A 87 5.79 -13.89 4.48
N GLY A 88 6.60 -13.28 3.60
CA GLY A 88 7.94 -12.82 3.98
C GLY A 88 7.92 -11.74 5.03
N MET A 89 7.01 -10.76 4.87
CA MET A 89 6.84 -9.70 5.85
C MET A 89 6.37 -10.24 7.20
N GLN A 90 5.52 -11.26 7.18
CA GLN A 90 5.06 -11.89 8.41
C GLN A 90 6.23 -12.54 9.15
N ARG A 91 7.11 -13.26 8.42
CA ARG A 91 8.30 -13.87 9.02
C ARG A 91 9.23 -12.82 9.63
N ASP A 92 9.35 -11.67 8.96
CA ASP A 92 10.27 -10.61 9.37
C ASP A 92 9.63 -9.63 10.37
N ALA A 93 8.39 -9.86 10.76
CA ALA A 93 7.62 -8.97 11.65
C ALA A 93 7.56 -7.55 11.12
N THR A 94 7.42 -7.39 9.80
CA THR A 94 7.30 -6.09 9.13
C THR A 94 5.84 -5.78 8.87
N LEU A 95 5.39 -4.56 9.23
CA LEU A 95 4.01 -4.14 9.07
C LEU A 95 3.77 -3.56 7.68
N CYS A 96 2.51 -3.51 7.28
CA CYS A 96 2.07 -2.81 6.08
C CYS A 96 1.56 -1.42 6.47
N LEU A 97 2.10 -0.37 5.85
CA LEU A 97 1.55 0.97 5.96
C LEU A 97 0.65 1.18 4.75
N VAL A 98 -0.67 1.12 4.99
CA VAL A 98 -1.65 1.04 3.92
C VAL A 98 -2.15 2.42 3.55
N PHE A 99 -1.93 2.80 2.29
CA PHE A 99 -2.43 4.02 1.66
C PHE A 99 -2.14 5.28 2.48
N ALA A 100 -0.85 5.55 2.69
CA ALA A 100 -0.43 6.76 3.38
C ALA A 100 -0.74 7.99 2.54
N ASP A 101 -1.12 9.10 3.22
CA ASP A 101 -1.27 10.39 2.56
C ASP A 101 0.10 11.09 2.44
N ALA A 102 0.10 12.33 1.92
CA ALA A 102 1.33 13.07 1.69
C ALA A 102 2.08 13.42 2.98
N HIS A 103 1.43 13.26 4.14
CA HIS A 103 2.04 13.48 5.45
C HIS A 103 2.55 12.17 6.06
N GLY A 104 2.47 11.06 5.32
CA GLY A 104 2.93 9.77 5.80
C GLY A 104 1.94 9.06 6.71
N GLN A 105 0.70 9.51 6.77
CA GLN A 105 -0.31 8.93 7.64
C GLN A 105 -1.18 7.93 6.89
N GLY A 106 -1.21 6.71 7.38
CA GLY A 106 -2.00 5.63 6.83
C GLY A 106 -2.34 4.62 7.91
N LEU A 107 -2.94 3.52 7.50
CA LEU A 107 -3.33 2.46 8.43
C LEU A 107 -2.20 1.43 8.51
N LEU A 108 -1.72 1.16 9.73
CA LEU A 108 -0.73 0.11 9.95
C LEU A 108 -1.44 -1.21 10.19
N LEU A 109 -1.12 -2.21 9.38
CA LEU A 109 -1.71 -3.54 9.50
C LEU A 109 -0.62 -4.60 9.54
N PRO A 110 -0.82 -5.67 10.34
CA PRO A 110 0.01 -6.87 10.19
C PRO A 110 -0.19 -7.47 8.80
N PRO A 111 0.84 -8.10 8.21
CA PRO A 111 0.69 -8.68 6.87
C PRO A 111 -0.44 -9.71 6.76
N GLU A 112 -0.65 -10.51 7.80
CA GLU A 112 -1.73 -11.50 7.78
C GLU A 112 -3.11 -10.86 7.71
N SER A 113 -3.29 -9.66 8.28
CA SER A 113 -4.56 -8.95 8.20
C SER A 113 -4.83 -8.46 6.79
N LEU A 114 -3.81 -7.90 6.13
CA LEU A 114 -3.96 -7.45 4.75
C LEU A 114 -4.17 -8.63 3.81
N LEU A 115 -3.46 -9.73 4.04
CA LEU A 115 -3.66 -10.96 3.27
C LEU A 115 -5.11 -11.44 3.37
N GLN A 116 -5.65 -11.48 4.58
CA GLN A 116 -7.03 -11.93 4.78
C GLN A 116 -8.02 -11.02 4.07
N SER A 117 -7.85 -9.71 4.20
CA SER A 117 -8.76 -8.74 3.56
C SER A 117 -8.72 -8.85 2.04
N LEU A 118 -7.54 -8.99 1.45
CA LEU A 118 -7.42 -9.14 0.00
C LEU A 118 -8.00 -10.47 -0.47
N THR A 119 -7.75 -11.54 0.27
CA THR A 119 -8.28 -12.85 -0.07
C THR A 119 -9.81 -12.86 -0.02
N ASP A 120 -10.39 -12.25 1.02
CA ASP A 120 -11.83 -12.14 1.16
C ASP A 120 -12.44 -11.34 0.00
N GLU A 121 -11.79 -10.26 -0.40
CA GLU A 121 -12.28 -9.45 -1.51
C GLU A 121 -12.23 -10.23 -2.82
N LEU A 122 -11.13 -10.96 -3.07
CA LEU A 122 -10.99 -11.76 -4.28
C LEU A 122 -12.03 -12.86 -4.36
N ASP A 123 -12.42 -13.45 -3.24
CA ASP A 123 -13.45 -14.50 -3.21
C ASP A 123 -14.79 -13.99 -3.68
N GLN A 124 -15.05 -12.69 -3.58
CA GLN A 124 -16.32 -12.11 -4.03
C GLN A 124 -16.43 -12.04 -5.54
N TYR A 125 -15.33 -12.20 -6.28
CA TYR A 125 -15.34 -12.17 -7.74
C TYR A 125 -15.57 -13.54 -8.37
N GLN A 126 -15.79 -14.56 -7.57
CA GLN A 126 -15.97 -15.92 -8.07
C GLN A 126 -17.43 -16.36 -8.10
#